data_813e50c9756b2dc12028766051b8b3b8
#
_entry.id   813e50c9756b2dc12028766051b8b3b8
#
_cell.length_a   1.000
_cell.length_b   1.000
_cell.length_c   1.000
_cell.angle_alpha   90.00
_cell.angle_beta   90.00
_cell.angle_gamma   90.00
#
_symmetry.space_group_name_H-M   'P 1'
#
loop_
_entity.id
_entity.type
_entity.pdbx_description
1 polymer ?
#
loop_
_entity_poly.entity_id
_entity_poly.type
_entity_poly.pdbx_seq_one_letter_code
_entity_poly.pdbx_strand_id
1 'polypeptide(L)'
;MKTYEQLIAICISTVLVMAGQGIVSPILPLYADSFGVSTALVGATVTAFGLARLLTNVPAGMLADRSGRRKLLIGGPLVTAFGMFGSGLANTIWILLGFRFVAGLGSALYMTGATIYLLDIASAEQRGRFIAANQGALLVGVGFGPALGGLIADRYDLSMPFYVVAVGGVLTAVYSFFRLPETRSAEQARIARDVAPGDQPSRWALLRSTDFLLVGVVTIGVFSVRAGVRQTLVPLQLSDSFGLKVDELGLLFTALGLIGVVLIWPAGLATDRFGRKTIIVPTATLIAVGIGIVAVADTLPLFIAGLTMSAVGSSITGPAPAAYVADLATEDQRGAAMGLYRTFGDI
;
A
#
# COMPACT_ATOMS: atom_id res chain seq x y z
N MET A 1 -9.37 5.80 27.86
CA MET A 1 -10.12 4.63 27.33
C MET A 1 -10.63 4.89 25.92
N LYS A 2 -11.41 5.95 25.66
CA LYS A 2 -11.95 6.25 24.30
C LYS A 2 -10.91 6.29 23.17
N THR A 3 -9.71 6.83 23.40
CA THR A 3 -8.64 6.96 22.41
C THR A 3 -8.11 5.60 21.92
N TYR A 4 -7.93 4.63 22.83
CA TYR A 4 -7.48 3.28 22.44
C TYR A 4 -8.58 2.48 21.74
N GLU A 5 -9.85 2.70 22.07
CA GLU A 5 -10.98 2.12 21.34
C GLU A 5 -11.03 2.62 19.90
N GLN A 6 -10.76 3.92 19.68
CA GLN A 6 -10.67 4.51 18.36
C GLN A 6 -9.44 3.99 17.58
N LEU A 7 -8.29 3.81 18.25
CA LEU A 7 -7.11 3.19 17.65
C LEU A 7 -7.42 1.76 17.18
N ILE A 8 -8.03 0.94 18.02
CA ILE A 8 -8.41 -0.44 17.65
C ILE A 8 -9.39 -0.42 16.48
N ALA A 9 -10.37 0.48 16.50
CA ALA A 9 -11.37 0.57 15.46
C ALA A 9 -10.73 0.95 14.09
N ILE A 10 -9.78 1.90 14.06
CA ILE A 10 -9.08 2.26 12.83
C ILE A 10 -8.17 1.13 12.35
N CYS A 11 -7.49 0.42 13.27
CA CYS A 11 -6.65 -0.72 12.92
C CYS A 11 -7.48 -1.86 12.30
N ILE A 12 -8.65 -2.18 12.87
CA ILE A 12 -9.58 -3.18 12.28
C ILE A 12 -10.01 -2.75 10.88
N SER A 13 -10.43 -1.49 10.70
CA SER A 13 -10.78 -0.96 9.37
C SER A 13 -9.61 -1.07 8.38
N THR A 14 -8.38 -0.79 8.84
CA THR A 14 -7.17 -0.89 8.00
C THR A 14 -6.87 -2.35 7.62
N VAL A 15 -7.02 -3.30 8.55
CA VAL A 15 -6.89 -4.74 8.23
C VAL A 15 -7.88 -5.13 7.13
N LEU A 16 -9.16 -4.74 7.25
CA LEU A 16 -10.18 -5.09 6.28
C LEU A 16 -9.91 -4.49 4.88
N VAL A 17 -9.57 -3.20 4.81
CA VAL A 17 -9.24 -2.52 3.54
C VAL A 17 -7.99 -3.14 2.91
N MET A 18 -6.96 -3.41 3.71
CA MET A 18 -5.69 -3.95 3.22
C MET A 18 -5.75 -5.44 2.90
N ALA A 19 -6.61 -6.21 3.59
CA ALA A 19 -6.91 -7.57 3.19
C ALA A 19 -7.50 -7.62 1.77
N GLY A 20 -8.36 -6.66 1.41
CA GLY A 20 -8.86 -6.52 0.05
C GLY A 20 -7.74 -6.31 -0.99
N GLN A 21 -6.72 -5.52 -0.68
CA GLN A 21 -5.54 -5.37 -1.54
C GLN A 21 -4.77 -6.70 -1.65
N GLY A 22 -4.56 -7.39 -0.53
CA GLY A 22 -3.90 -8.70 -0.49
C GLY A 22 -4.66 -9.76 -1.30
N ILE A 23 -5.99 -9.83 -1.12
CA ILE A 23 -6.88 -10.77 -1.84
C ILE A 23 -6.73 -10.64 -3.35
N VAL A 24 -6.73 -9.41 -3.87
CA VAL A 24 -6.67 -9.14 -5.31
C VAL A 24 -5.25 -9.26 -5.88
N SER A 25 -4.22 -9.06 -5.06
CA SER A 25 -2.83 -8.93 -5.53
C SER A 25 -2.33 -10.06 -6.44
N PRO A 26 -2.45 -11.36 -6.11
CA PRO A 26 -2.01 -12.44 -7.01
C PRO A 26 -2.99 -12.74 -8.14
N ILE A 27 -4.26 -12.36 -7.99
CA ILE A 27 -5.34 -12.68 -8.92
C ILE A 27 -5.40 -11.69 -10.07
N LEU A 28 -5.13 -10.41 -9.79
CA LEU A 28 -5.30 -9.33 -10.76
C LEU A 28 -4.54 -9.55 -12.07
N PRO A 29 -3.26 -9.98 -12.07
CA PRO A 29 -2.57 -10.25 -13.33
C PRO A 29 -3.20 -11.40 -14.13
N LEU A 30 -3.58 -12.47 -13.47
CA LEU A 30 -4.22 -13.62 -14.12
C LEU A 30 -5.60 -13.25 -14.70
N TYR A 31 -6.38 -12.46 -13.95
CA TYR A 31 -7.66 -11.94 -14.42
C TYR A 31 -7.49 -10.99 -15.60
N ALA A 32 -6.52 -10.09 -15.56
CA ALA A 32 -6.25 -9.18 -16.67
C ALA A 32 -5.73 -9.92 -17.91
N ASP A 33 -4.90 -10.94 -17.74
CA ASP A 33 -4.36 -11.78 -18.82
C ASP A 33 -5.46 -12.59 -19.51
N SER A 34 -6.48 -13.02 -18.77
CA SER A 34 -7.64 -13.76 -19.33
C SER A 34 -8.41 -12.99 -20.41
N PHE A 35 -8.21 -11.66 -20.53
CA PHE A 35 -8.73 -10.86 -21.64
C PHE A 35 -7.90 -10.98 -22.94
N GLY A 36 -6.82 -11.77 -22.97
CA GLY A 36 -5.98 -11.98 -24.15
C GLY A 36 -5.18 -10.73 -24.57
N VAL A 37 -4.73 -9.93 -23.59
CA VAL A 37 -4.01 -8.67 -23.83
C VAL A 37 -2.52 -8.82 -23.58
N SER A 38 -1.72 -7.82 -24.02
CA SER A 38 -0.28 -7.82 -23.76
C SER A 38 0.05 -7.67 -22.26
N THR A 39 1.17 -8.23 -21.81
CA THR A 39 1.67 -8.10 -20.44
C THR A 39 1.82 -6.64 -19.99
N ALA A 40 2.07 -5.73 -20.93
CA ALA A 40 2.09 -4.28 -20.65
C ALA A 40 0.72 -3.76 -20.19
N LEU A 41 -0.37 -4.21 -20.81
CA LEU A 41 -1.73 -3.85 -20.41
C LEU A 41 -2.12 -4.54 -19.08
N VAL A 42 -1.64 -5.75 -18.83
CA VAL A 42 -1.79 -6.39 -17.53
C VAL A 42 -1.14 -5.52 -16.44
N GLY A 43 0.10 -5.08 -16.63
CA GLY A 43 0.81 -4.17 -15.72
C GLY A 43 0.10 -2.82 -15.54
N ALA A 44 -0.52 -2.30 -16.61
CA ALA A 44 -1.29 -1.05 -16.57
C ALA A 44 -2.45 -1.09 -15.54
N THR A 45 -2.98 -2.27 -15.19
CA THR A 45 -4.02 -2.41 -14.16
C THR A 45 -3.53 -2.04 -12.76
N VAL A 46 -2.26 -2.32 -12.45
CA VAL A 46 -1.59 -1.90 -11.21
C VAL A 46 -1.26 -0.42 -11.28
N THR A 47 -0.74 0.03 -12.42
CA THR A 47 -0.41 1.45 -12.67
C THR A 47 -1.63 2.36 -12.57
N ALA A 48 -2.79 1.97 -13.11
CA ALA A 48 -4.03 2.74 -13.03
C ALA A 48 -4.46 2.99 -11.58
N PHE A 49 -4.33 1.98 -10.72
CA PHE A 49 -4.60 2.10 -9.29
C PHE A 49 -3.59 3.03 -8.60
N GLY A 50 -2.28 2.87 -8.88
CA GLY A 50 -1.22 3.72 -8.33
C GLY A 50 -1.35 5.18 -8.78
N LEU A 51 -1.64 5.42 -10.06
CA LEU A 51 -1.86 6.76 -10.62
C LEU A 51 -3.05 7.47 -9.97
N ALA A 52 -4.16 6.76 -9.75
CA ALA A 52 -5.31 7.31 -9.04
C ALA A 52 -4.93 7.76 -7.63
N ARG A 53 -4.15 6.96 -6.90
CA ARG A 53 -3.66 7.30 -5.57
C ARG A 53 -2.76 8.54 -5.61
N LEU A 54 -1.79 8.55 -6.52
CA LEU A 54 -0.88 9.67 -6.71
C LEU A 54 -1.64 11.00 -6.90
N LEU A 55 -2.61 11.01 -7.80
CA LEU A 55 -3.43 12.19 -8.09
C LEU A 55 -4.35 12.59 -6.93
N THR A 56 -4.76 11.64 -6.09
CA THR A 56 -5.76 11.86 -5.03
C THR A 56 -5.15 12.15 -3.67
N ASN A 57 -3.92 11.74 -3.38
CA ASN A 57 -3.33 11.88 -2.03
C ASN A 57 -3.36 13.33 -1.51
N VAL A 58 -3.00 14.32 -2.33
CA VAL A 58 -3.04 15.74 -1.95
C VAL A 58 -4.48 16.27 -1.85
N PRO A 59 -5.36 16.10 -2.85
CA PRO A 59 -6.77 16.44 -2.72
C PRO A 59 -7.48 15.79 -1.54
N ALA A 60 -7.15 14.54 -1.21
CA ALA A 60 -7.72 13.84 -0.05
C ALA A 60 -7.36 14.53 1.28
N GLY A 61 -6.12 15.00 1.43
CA GLY A 61 -5.71 15.80 2.58
C GLY A 61 -6.53 17.08 2.70
N MET A 62 -6.66 17.84 1.60
CA MET A 62 -7.48 19.06 1.55
C MET A 62 -8.96 18.76 1.85
N LEU A 63 -9.49 17.65 1.34
CA LEU A 63 -10.86 17.24 1.61
C LEU A 63 -11.05 16.83 3.09
N ALA A 64 -10.08 16.16 3.70
CA ALA A 64 -10.08 15.85 5.13
C ALA A 64 -10.17 17.12 5.97
N ASP A 65 -9.41 18.16 5.59
CA ASP A 65 -9.42 19.45 6.30
C ASP A 65 -10.72 20.23 6.10
N ARG A 66 -11.33 20.14 4.92
CA ARG A 66 -12.58 20.85 4.60
C ARG A 66 -13.84 20.13 5.09
N SER A 67 -13.93 18.81 4.93
CA SER A 67 -15.15 18.05 5.12
C SER A 67 -15.15 17.15 6.35
N GLY A 68 -13.99 17.01 7.03
CA GLY A 68 -13.81 16.12 8.17
C GLY A 68 -13.22 14.76 7.80
N ARG A 69 -12.59 14.10 8.78
CA ARG A 69 -11.87 12.84 8.60
C ARG A 69 -12.82 11.66 8.43
N ARG A 70 -13.93 11.69 9.19
CA ARG A 70 -14.93 10.61 9.19
C ARG A 70 -15.51 10.36 7.78
N LYS A 71 -15.72 11.42 7.00
CA LYS A 71 -16.23 11.28 5.62
C LYS A 71 -15.29 10.51 4.72
N LEU A 72 -13.96 10.68 4.88
CA LEU A 72 -12.97 9.94 4.12
C LEU A 72 -12.89 8.48 4.55
N LEU A 73 -13.02 8.22 5.87
CA LEU A 73 -13.00 6.87 6.43
C LEU A 73 -14.21 6.03 6.04
N ILE A 74 -15.32 6.66 5.69
CA ILE A 74 -16.54 6.00 5.21
C ILE A 74 -16.56 5.99 3.68
N GLY A 75 -16.36 7.16 3.05
CA GLY A 75 -16.44 7.32 1.60
C GLY A 75 -15.33 6.59 0.85
N GLY A 76 -14.10 6.58 1.40
CA GLY A 76 -12.97 5.87 0.79
C GLY A 76 -13.25 4.38 0.55
N PRO A 77 -13.63 3.60 1.58
CA PRO A 77 -14.00 2.20 1.40
C PRO A 77 -15.20 1.99 0.47
N LEU A 78 -16.20 2.87 0.45
CA LEU A 78 -17.33 2.79 -0.48
C LEU A 78 -16.90 3.01 -1.94
N VAL A 79 -16.06 4.01 -2.20
CA VAL A 79 -15.50 4.23 -3.55
C VAL A 79 -14.62 3.05 -3.97
N THR A 80 -13.81 2.50 -3.06
CA THR A 80 -13.04 1.28 -3.32
C THR A 80 -13.96 0.10 -3.62
N ALA A 81 -15.03 -0.09 -2.85
CA ALA A 81 -16.01 -1.15 -3.05
C ALA A 81 -16.69 -1.04 -4.43
N PHE A 82 -17.08 0.16 -4.84
CA PHE A 82 -17.65 0.41 -6.16
C PHE A 82 -16.65 0.08 -7.27
N GLY A 83 -15.38 0.53 -7.13
CA GLY A 83 -14.31 0.20 -8.08
C GLY A 83 -14.03 -1.30 -8.15
N MET A 84 -14.03 -2.00 -7.01
CA MET A 84 -13.82 -3.46 -6.97
C MET A 84 -15.00 -4.22 -7.57
N PHE A 85 -16.23 -3.83 -7.23
CA PHE A 85 -17.42 -4.42 -7.83
C PHE A 85 -17.43 -4.29 -9.36
N GLY A 86 -17.16 -3.10 -9.88
CA GLY A 86 -17.04 -2.86 -11.31
C GLY A 86 -15.85 -3.59 -11.96
N SER A 87 -14.73 -3.78 -11.23
CA SER A 87 -13.62 -4.61 -11.70
C SER A 87 -14.03 -6.07 -11.89
N GLY A 88 -14.85 -6.62 -10.97
CA GLY A 88 -15.38 -7.98 -11.09
C GLY A 88 -16.38 -8.15 -12.27
N LEU A 89 -17.09 -7.08 -12.65
CA LEU A 89 -18.00 -7.06 -13.80
C LEU A 89 -17.28 -6.79 -15.14
N ALA A 90 -15.97 -6.53 -15.14
CA ALA A 90 -15.25 -6.16 -16.34
C ALA A 90 -15.24 -7.31 -17.35
N ASN A 91 -15.65 -7.01 -18.59
CA ASN A 91 -15.59 -7.92 -19.75
C ASN A 91 -14.54 -7.47 -20.77
N THR A 92 -13.83 -6.38 -20.50
CA THR A 92 -12.70 -5.88 -21.28
C THR A 92 -11.65 -5.26 -20.35
N ILE A 93 -10.38 -5.26 -20.82
CA ILE A 93 -9.28 -4.64 -20.07
C ILE A 93 -9.52 -3.15 -19.79
N TRP A 94 -10.18 -2.41 -20.70
CA TRP A 94 -10.44 -1.00 -20.55
C TRP A 94 -11.42 -0.69 -19.42
N ILE A 95 -12.43 -1.52 -19.26
CA ILE A 95 -13.39 -1.44 -18.14
C ILE A 95 -12.66 -1.75 -16.84
N LEU A 96 -11.82 -2.79 -16.81
CA LEU A 96 -11.01 -3.14 -15.66
C LEU A 96 -10.10 -1.97 -15.26
N LEU A 97 -9.37 -1.37 -16.20
CA LEU A 97 -8.50 -0.20 -15.97
C LEU A 97 -9.28 0.97 -15.36
N GLY A 98 -10.45 1.29 -15.89
CA GLY A 98 -11.31 2.36 -15.38
C GLY A 98 -11.73 2.12 -13.92
N PHE A 99 -12.20 0.91 -13.60
CA PHE A 99 -12.62 0.59 -12.23
C PHE A 99 -11.45 0.39 -11.28
N ARG A 100 -10.28 -0.06 -11.74
CA ARG A 100 -9.04 -0.07 -10.96
C ARG A 100 -8.62 1.36 -10.58
N PHE A 101 -8.75 2.31 -11.50
CA PHE A 101 -8.53 3.73 -11.21
C PHE A 101 -9.50 4.23 -10.13
N VAL A 102 -10.80 3.96 -10.25
CA VAL A 102 -11.80 4.31 -9.21
C VAL A 102 -11.47 3.69 -7.86
N ALA A 103 -11.07 2.42 -7.82
CA ALA A 103 -10.67 1.75 -6.58
C ALA A 103 -9.44 2.43 -5.94
N GLY A 104 -8.49 2.91 -6.75
CA GLY A 104 -7.34 3.68 -6.31
C GLY A 104 -7.71 5.01 -5.66
N LEU A 105 -8.69 5.75 -6.22
CA LEU A 105 -9.23 6.98 -5.60
C LEU A 105 -9.73 6.69 -4.18
N GLY A 106 -10.56 5.66 -4.01
CA GLY A 106 -11.11 5.26 -2.72
C GLY A 106 -10.02 4.86 -1.71
N SER A 107 -9.02 4.11 -2.16
CA SER A 107 -7.88 3.71 -1.34
C SER A 107 -7.08 4.92 -0.82
N ALA A 108 -6.82 5.91 -1.67
CA ALA A 108 -6.14 7.15 -1.29
C ALA A 108 -6.93 7.95 -0.25
N LEU A 109 -8.24 8.09 -0.46
CA LEU A 109 -9.14 8.76 0.50
C LEU A 109 -9.06 8.10 1.89
N TYR A 110 -9.21 6.77 1.93
CA TYR A 110 -9.15 6.02 3.19
C TYR A 110 -7.80 6.17 3.89
N MET A 111 -6.69 5.90 3.18
CA MET A 111 -5.34 5.90 3.77
C MET A 111 -4.93 7.28 4.29
N THR A 112 -5.27 8.34 3.54
CA THR A 112 -5.03 9.72 3.97
C THR A 112 -5.89 10.06 5.19
N GLY A 113 -7.19 9.74 5.14
CA GLY A 113 -8.12 9.95 6.26
C GLY A 113 -7.68 9.22 7.53
N ALA A 114 -7.26 7.94 7.40
CA ALA A 114 -6.79 7.12 8.51
C ALA A 114 -5.53 7.70 9.16
N THR A 115 -4.57 8.15 8.36
CA THR A 115 -3.33 8.76 8.88
C THR A 115 -3.63 10.04 9.64
N ILE A 116 -4.45 10.94 9.10
CA ILE A 116 -4.81 12.21 9.77
C ILE A 116 -5.63 11.93 11.04
N TYR A 117 -6.60 11.00 10.96
CA TYR A 117 -7.40 10.60 12.12
C TYR A 117 -6.54 10.11 13.29
N LEU A 118 -5.54 9.27 13.01
CA LEU A 118 -4.60 8.78 14.03
C LEU A 118 -3.79 9.90 14.66
N LEU A 119 -3.36 10.88 13.86
CA LEU A 119 -2.62 12.05 14.37
C LEU A 119 -3.51 12.96 15.22
N ASP A 120 -4.80 13.06 14.91
CA ASP A 120 -5.76 13.85 15.67
C ASP A 120 -6.08 13.24 17.06
N ILE A 121 -6.17 11.92 17.16
CA ILE A 121 -6.52 11.23 18.42
C ILE A 121 -5.31 10.96 19.32
N ALA A 122 -4.07 11.00 18.77
CA ALA A 122 -2.84 10.69 19.50
C ALA A 122 -2.24 11.95 20.15
N SER A 123 -1.80 11.84 21.42
CA SER A 123 -0.91 12.85 21.99
C SER A 123 0.44 12.86 21.26
N ALA A 124 1.22 13.93 21.41
CA ALA A 124 2.52 14.08 20.76
C ALA A 124 3.43 12.85 21.01
N GLU A 125 3.44 12.34 22.25
CA GLU A 125 4.24 11.19 22.68
C GLU A 125 3.72 9.84 22.13
N GLN A 126 2.42 9.77 21.76
CA GLN A 126 1.76 8.55 21.31
C GLN A 126 1.71 8.41 19.78
N ARG A 127 1.96 9.48 19.02
CA ARG A 127 1.82 9.50 17.53
C ARG A 127 2.61 8.37 16.87
N GLY A 128 3.85 8.18 17.26
CA GLY A 128 4.69 7.10 16.71
C GLY A 128 4.09 5.70 16.96
N ARG A 129 3.59 5.44 18.16
CA ARG A 129 2.97 4.15 18.52
C ARG A 129 1.68 3.90 17.74
N PHE A 130 0.86 4.92 17.54
CA PHE A 130 -0.42 4.81 16.84
C PHE A 130 -0.20 4.55 15.34
N ILE A 131 0.75 5.25 14.73
CA ILE A 131 1.14 5.01 13.33
C ILE A 131 1.74 3.61 13.20
N ALA A 132 2.62 3.17 14.10
CA ALA A 132 3.20 1.84 14.08
C ALA A 132 2.14 0.74 14.22
N ALA A 133 1.16 0.90 15.11
CA ALA A 133 0.04 -0.04 15.24
C ALA A 133 -0.77 -0.17 13.94
N ASN A 134 -1.06 0.97 13.29
CA ASN A 134 -1.76 0.97 12.01
C ASN A 134 -0.94 0.36 10.87
N GLN A 135 0.37 0.54 10.86
CA GLN A 135 1.27 -0.12 9.90
C GLN A 135 1.30 -1.64 10.13
N GLY A 136 1.29 -2.08 11.39
CA GLY A 136 1.12 -3.50 11.72
C GLY A 136 -0.21 -4.06 11.20
N ALA A 137 -1.32 -3.34 11.39
CA ALA A 137 -2.62 -3.69 10.86
C ALA A 137 -2.63 -3.80 9.33
N LEU A 138 -1.97 -2.85 8.64
CA LEU A 138 -1.79 -2.89 7.18
C LEU A 138 -1.08 -4.17 6.73
N LEU A 139 0.03 -4.52 7.39
CA LEU A 139 0.82 -5.70 7.02
C LEU A 139 0.07 -7.01 7.28
N VAL A 140 -0.69 -7.09 8.38
CA VAL A 140 -1.56 -8.24 8.65
C VAL A 140 -2.59 -8.40 7.53
N GLY A 141 -3.28 -7.31 7.14
CA GLY A 141 -4.26 -7.35 6.04
C GLY A 141 -3.64 -7.82 4.72
N VAL A 142 -2.56 -7.18 4.29
CA VAL A 142 -1.87 -7.54 3.03
C VAL A 142 -1.28 -8.95 3.08
N GLY A 143 -0.76 -9.38 4.24
CA GLY A 143 -0.09 -10.68 4.39
C GLY A 143 -1.02 -11.87 4.28
N PHE A 144 -2.21 -11.81 4.89
CA PHE A 144 -3.19 -12.90 4.87
C PHE A 144 -4.12 -12.87 3.64
N GLY A 145 -4.24 -11.72 2.99
CA GLY A 145 -5.12 -11.55 1.84
C GLY A 145 -4.89 -12.54 0.70
N PRO A 146 -3.65 -12.77 0.24
CA PRO A 146 -3.38 -13.61 -0.93
C PRO A 146 -3.89 -15.04 -0.80
N ALA A 147 -3.77 -15.69 0.37
CA ALA A 147 -4.30 -17.03 0.59
C ALA A 147 -5.83 -17.07 0.41
N LEU A 148 -6.53 -16.08 1.00
CA LEU A 148 -7.98 -15.98 0.83
C LEU A 148 -8.36 -15.74 -0.63
N GLY A 149 -7.62 -14.87 -1.32
CA GLY A 149 -7.84 -14.57 -2.74
C GLY A 149 -7.67 -15.81 -3.62
N GLY A 150 -6.55 -16.53 -3.44
CA GLY A 150 -6.26 -17.75 -4.18
C GLY A 150 -7.34 -18.84 -3.96
N LEU A 151 -7.72 -19.09 -2.70
CA LEU A 151 -8.77 -20.07 -2.38
C LEU A 151 -10.14 -19.70 -2.97
N ILE A 152 -10.51 -18.41 -2.94
CA ILE A 152 -11.78 -17.94 -3.50
C ILE A 152 -11.76 -18.09 -5.04
N ALA A 153 -10.66 -17.68 -5.68
CA ALA A 153 -10.54 -17.75 -7.12
C ALA A 153 -10.49 -19.19 -7.67
N ASP A 154 -9.82 -20.09 -6.94
CA ASP A 154 -9.78 -21.52 -7.31
C ASP A 154 -11.14 -22.20 -7.15
N ARG A 155 -11.91 -21.83 -6.09
CA ARG A 155 -13.21 -22.43 -5.80
C ARG A 155 -14.33 -21.97 -6.75
N TYR A 156 -14.26 -20.73 -7.22
CA TYR A 156 -15.32 -20.09 -8.03
C TYR A 156 -14.77 -19.65 -9.39
N ASP A 157 -14.25 -18.44 -9.47
CA ASP A 157 -13.61 -17.86 -10.66
C ASP A 157 -12.72 -16.66 -10.27
N LEU A 158 -11.94 -16.14 -11.24
CA LEU A 158 -11.01 -15.02 -11.03
C LEU A 158 -11.71 -13.70 -10.74
N SER A 159 -13.00 -13.55 -10.98
CA SER A 159 -13.78 -12.33 -10.69
C SER A 159 -14.29 -12.29 -9.26
N MET A 160 -14.54 -13.45 -8.64
CA MET A 160 -15.14 -13.55 -7.31
C MET A 160 -14.37 -12.83 -6.20
N PRO A 161 -13.01 -12.85 -6.16
CA PRO A 161 -12.23 -12.07 -5.20
C PRO A 161 -12.58 -10.58 -5.20
N PHE A 162 -12.88 -9.99 -6.36
CA PHE A 162 -13.25 -8.57 -6.47
C PHE A 162 -14.58 -8.28 -5.79
N TYR A 163 -15.58 -9.17 -5.92
CA TYR A 163 -16.88 -9.04 -5.25
C TYR A 163 -16.74 -9.17 -3.74
N VAL A 164 -15.93 -10.14 -3.27
CA VAL A 164 -15.65 -10.29 -1.83
C VAL A 164 -15.02 -9.04 -1.24
N VAL A 165 -14.07 -8.44 -1.96
CA VAL A 165 -13.44 -7.17 -1.54
C VAL A 165 -14.43 -6.02 -1.59
N ALA A 166 -15.34 -5.97 -2.57
CA ALA A 166 -16.39 -4.96 -2.61
C ALA A 166 -17.31 -5.05 -1.38
N VAL A 167 -17.75 -6.25 -1.01
CA VAL A 167 -18.54 -6.48 0.22
C VAL A 167 -17.73 -6.07 1.45
N GLY A 168 -16.45 -6.46 1.55
CA GLY A 168 -15.54 -6.06 2.63
C GLY A 168 -15.41 -4.54 2.75
N GLY A 169 -15.36 -3.82 1.63
CA GLY A 169 -15.32 -2.35 1.59
C GLY A 169 -16.61 -1.72 2.15
N VAL A 170 -17.78 -2.25 1.78
CA VAL A 170 -19.07 -1.81 2.34
C VAL A 170 -19.12 -2.08 3.84
N LEU A 171 -18.74 -3.29 4.30
CA LEU A 171 -18.69 -3.64 5.71
C LEU A 171 -17.74 -2.72 6.49
N THR A 172 -16.59 -2.37 5.90
CA THR A 172 -15.65 -1.40 6.50
C THR A 172 -16.26 -0.02 6.63
N ALA A 173 -16.99 0.45 5.61
CA ALA A 173 -17.68 1.74 5.65
C ALA A 173 -18.76 1.77 6.74
N VAL A 174 -19.57 0.72 6.86
CA VAL A 174 -20.60 0.56 7.91
C VAL A 174 -19.93 0.52 9.28
N TYR A 175 -18.88 -0.27 9.45
CA TYR A 175 -18.13 -0.33 10.71
C TYR A 175 -17.54 1.03 11.10
N SER A 176 -16.91 1.73 10.15
CA SER A 176 -16.35 3.06 10.35
C SER A 176 -17.44 4.08 10.71
N PHE A 177 -18.63 3.97 10.11
CA PHE A 177 -19.76 4.84 10.41
C PHE A 177 -20.20 4.75 11.88
N PHE A 178 -20.25 3.55 12.45
CA PHE A 178 -20.68 3.35 13.83
C PHE A 178 -19.57 3.55 14.86
N ARG A 179 -18.31 3.27 14.51
CA ARG A 179 -17.22 3.20 15.50
C ARG A 179 -16.27 4.40 15.46
N LEU A 180 -16.19 5.15 14.36
CA LEU A 180 -15.25 6.25 14.19
C LEU A 180 -15.99 7.61 14.24
N PRO A 181 -15.94 8.34 15.37
CA PRO A 181 -16.50 9.68 15.47
C PRO A 181 -15.66 10.68 14.65
N GLU A 182 -16.22 11.86 14.37
CA GLU A 182 -15.47 12.95 13.75
C GLU A 182 -14.46 13.52 14.75
N THR A 183 -13.21 13.69 14.29
CA THR A 183 -12.12 14.24 15.11
C THR A 183 -11.82 15.71 14.82
N ARG A 184 -12.35 16.24 13.71
CA ARG A 184 -12.15 17.63 13.33
C ARG A 184 -12.75 18.58 14.34
N SER A 185 -11.94 19.46 14.93
CA SER A 185 -12.43 20.55 15.77
C SER A 185 -12.93 21.74 14.96
N ALA A 186 -13.87 22.51 15.52
CA ALA A 186 -14.35 23.76 14.89
C ALA A 186 -13.22 24.77 14.68
N GLU A 187 -12.24 24.80 15.57
CA GLU A 187 -11.03 25.65 15.50
C GLU A 187 -10.13 25.25 14.33
N GLN A 188 -9.84 23.95 14.14
CA GLN A 188 -9.09 23.45 12.98
C GLN A 188 -9.81 23.74 11.67
N ALA A 189 -11.15 23.72 11.68
CA ALA A 189 -11.98 24.06 10.53
C ALA A 189 -11.83 25.54 10.13
N ARG A 190 -11.64 26.43 11.11
CA ARG A 190 -11.46 27.87 10.91
C ARG A 190 -10.06 28.16 10.40
N ILE A 191 -9.02 27.62 11.04
CA ILE A 191 -7.62 27.79 10.63
C ILE A 191 -7.42 27.30 9.19
N ALA A 192 -7.97 26.15 8.81
CA ALA A 192 -7.84 25.61 7.45
C ALA A 192 -8.53 26.46 6.37
N ARG A 193 -9.45 27.36 6.76
CA ARG A 193 -10.06 28.34 5.83
C ARG A 193 -9.23 29.60 5.67
N ASP A 194 -8.49 29.98 6.71
CA ASP A 194 -7.78 31.25 6.81
C ASP A 194 -6.31 31.15 6.31
N VAL A 195 -5.74 29.94 6.19
CA VAL A 195 -4.39 29.72 5.64
C VAL A 195 -4.44 29.87 4.11
N ALA A 196 -3.86 30.96 3.63
CA ALA A 196 -3.66 31.19 2.20
C ALA A 196 -2.67 30.14 1.62
N PRO A 197 -2.80 29.74 0.35
CA PRO A 197 -1.96 28.70 -0.29
C PRO A 197 -0.46 29.06 -0.42
N GLY A 198 -0.03 30.25 0.03
CA GLY A 198 1.29 30.82 -0.22
C GLY A 198 2.35 30.63 0.88
N ASP A 199 1.98 30.30 2.11
CA ASP A 199 2.87 30.34 3.27
C ASP A 199 3.51 28.99 3.67
N GLN A 200 3.49 28.01 2.76
CA GLN A 200 4.18 26.74 3.01
C GLN A 200 5.66 26.83 2.61
N PRO A 201 6.60 26.40 3.47
CA PRO A 201 8.01 26.35 3.12
C PRO A 201 8.18 25.58 1.81
N SER A 202 9.03 26.10 0.91
CA SER A 202 9.19 25.59 -0.45
C SER A 202 9.45 24.08 -0.47
N ARG A 203 8.42 23.30 -0.78
CA ARG A 203 8.49 21.83 -0.92
C ARG A 203 9.58 21.42 -1.93
N TRP A 204 9.88 22.32 -2.87
CA TRP A 204 10.85 22.12 -3.94
C TRP A 204 12.30 22.22 -3.45
N ALA A 205 12.56 22.79 -2.27
CA ALA A 205 13.90 22.88 -1.71
C ALA A 205 14.47 21.48 -1.39
N LEU A 206 13.61 20.54 -0.97
CA LEU A 206 14.00 19.15 -0.69
C LEU A 206 14.47 18.41 -1.95
N LEU A 207 13.89 18.69 -3.12
CA LEU A 207 14.31 18.11 -4.40
C LEU A 207 15.68 18.59 -4.87
N ARG A 208 16.31 19.57 -4.22
CA ARG A 208 17.69 19.98 -4.47
C ARG A 208 18.70 19.21 -3.61
N SER A 209 18.25 18.46 -2.61
CA SER A 209 19.10 17.62 -1.79
C SER A 209 19.46 16.33 -2.53
N THR A 210 20.75 16.08 -2.77
CA THR A 210 21.22 14.85 -3.39
C THR A 210 20.83 13.61 -2.59
N ASP A 211 20.90 13.67 -1.27
CA ASP A 211 20.51 12.56 -0.39
C ASP A 211 19.01 12.25 -0.52
N PHE A 212 18.16 13.27 -0.61
CA PHE A 212 16.71 13.09 -0.80
C PHE A 212 16.40 12.45 -2.16
N LEU A 213 17.08 12.89 -3.23
CA LEU A 213 16.92 12.30 -4.56
C LEU A 213 17.39 10.85 -4.62
N LEU A 214 18.54 10.53 -3.99
CA LEU A 214 19.06 9.16 -3.93
C LEU A 214 18.08 8.22 -3.21
N VAL A 215 17.51 8.66 -2.09
CA VAL A 215 16.44 7.89 -1.40
C VAL A 215 15.22 7.74 -2.29
N GLY A 216 14.86 8.78 -3.05
CA GLY A 216 13.79 8.73 -4.05
C GLY A 216 14.03 7.64 -5.10
N VAL A 217 15.23 7.58 -5.67
CA VAL A 217 15.63 6.56 -6.66
C VAL A 217 15.55 5.15 -6.07
N VAL A 218 16.08 4.95 -4.85
CA VAL A 218 15.99 3.65 -4.16
C VAL A 218 14.53 3.27 -3.92
N THR A 219 13.70 4.23 -3.50
CA THR A 219 12.29 4.00 -3.24
C THR A 219 11.55 3.61 -4.52
N ILE A 220 11.74 4.35 -5.61
CA ILE A 220 11.18 4.01 -6.94
C ILE A 220 11.61 2.59 -7.34
N GLY A 221 12.90 2.25 -7.22
CA GLY A 221 13.42 0.93 -7.56
C GLY A 221 12.76 -0.20 -6.75
N VAL A 222 12.66 -0.05 -5.43
CA VAL A 222 12.03 -1.03 -4.54
C VAL A 222 10.55 -1.20 -4.88
N PHE A 223 9.83 -0.10 -5.11
CA PHE A 223 8.40 -0.16 -5.42
C PHE A 223 8.15 -0.66 -6.85
N SER A 224 9.01 -0.34 -7.83
CA SER A 224 8.95 -0.91 -9.19
C SER A 224 9.13 -2.43 -9.18
N VAL A 225 10.09 -2.95 -8.40
CA VAL A 225 10.25 -4.40 -8.20
C VAL A 225 9.02 -5.00 -7.54
N ARG A 226 8.47 -4.32 -6.54
CA ARG A 226 7.27 -4.79 -5.83
C ARG A 226 6.04 -4.81 -6.72
N ALA A 227 5.75 -3.74 -7.43
CA ALA A 227 4.55 -3.60 -8.26
C ALA A 227 4.73 -4.27 -9.63
N GLY A 228 5.81 -3.98 -10.34
CA GLY A 228 6.05 -4.50 -11.68
C GLY A 228 6.42 -5.98 -11.68
N VAL A 229 7.45 -6.36 -10.92
CA VAL A 229 7.93 -7.75 -10.93
C VAL A 229 7.05 -8.63 -10.06
N ARG A 230 6.98 -8.36 -8.76
CA ARG A 230 6.37 -9.26 -7.79
C ARG A 230 4.85 -9.35 -7.89
N GLN A 231 4.15 -8.24 -8.19
CA GLN A 231 2.68 -8.23 -8.27
C GLN A 231 2.15 -8.47 -9.69
N THR A 232 2.97 -8.33 -10.73
CA THR A 232 2.51 -8.48 -12.12
C THR A 232 3.17 -9.68 -12.80
N LEU A 233 4.51 -9.68 -12.91
CA LEU A 233 5.22 -10.70 -13.70
C LEU A 233 5.29 -12.06 -13.00
N VAL A 234 5.56 -12.07 -11.71
CA VAL A 234 5.74 -13.31 -10.93
C VAL A 234 4.49 -14.20 -10.94
N PRO A 235 3.25 -13.71 -10.70
CA PRO A 235 2.06 -14.57 -10.79
C PRO A 235 1.88 -15.19 -12.17
N LEU A 236 2.10 -14.41 -13.23
CA LEU A 236 2.02 -14.91 -14.62
C LEU A 236 3.05 -15.99 -14.88
N GLN A 237 4.33 -15.73 -14.54
CA GLN A 237 5.40 -16.69 -14.78
C GLN A 237 5.24 -17.98 -13.97
N LEU A 238 4.77 -17.89 -12.71
CA LEU A 238 4.50 -19.07 -11.89
C LEU A 238 3.35 -19.91 -12.48
N SER A 239 2.31 -19.26 -13.02
CA SER A 239 1.21 -19.95 -13.68
C SER A 239 1.63 -20.56 -15.04
N ASP A 240 2.26 -19.75 -15.91
CA ASP A 240 2.53 -20.14 -17.30
C ASP A 240 3.71 -21.09 -17.42
N SER A 241 4.82 -20.85 -16.69
CA SER A 241 6.06 -21.63 -16.82
C SER A 241 6.12 -22.81 -15.86
N PHE A 242 5.53 -22.69 -14.66
CA PHE A 242 5.60 -23.72 -13.63
C PHE A 242 4.24 -24.40 -13.35
N GLY A 243 3.15 -23.95 -13.98
CA GLY A 243 1.82 -24.56 -13.87
C GLY A 243 1.18 -24.47 -12.49
N LEU A 244 1.59 -23.49 -11.65
CA LEU A 244 1.00 -23.32 -10.32
C LEU A 244 -0.46 -22.89 -10.42
N LYS A 245 -1.30 -23.51 -9.61
CA LYS A 245 -2.70 -23.13 -9.45
C LYS A 245 -2.84 -21.82 -8.67
N VAL A 246 -4.01 -21.20 -8.79
CA VAL A 246 -4.29 -19.89 -8.19
C VAL A 246 -4.24 -19.94 -6.65
N ASP A 247 -4.68 -21.03 -6.04
CA ASP A 247 -4.61 -21.26 -4.59
C ASP A 247 -3.15 -21.41 -4.12
N GLU A 248 -2.31 -22.14 -4.87
CA GLU A 248 -0.87 -22.30 -4.60
C GLU A 248 -0.15 -20.94 -4.68
N LEU A 249 -0.49 -20.10 -5.67
CA LEU A 249 -0.01 -18.74 -5.78
C LEU A 249 -0.41 -17.90 -4.55
N GLY A 250 -1.67 -18.00 -4.14
CA GLY A 250 -2.17 -17.32 -2.94
C GLY A 250 -1.42 -17.72 -1.68
N LEU A 251 -1.16 -19.00 -1.48
CA LEU A 251 -0.38 -19.53 -0.35
C LEU A 251 1.08 -19.06 -0.39
N LEU A 252 1.72 -19.11 -1.56
CA LEU A 252 3.10 -18.64 -1.73
C LEU A 252 3.23 -17.16 -1.39
N PHE A 253 2.34 -16.31 -1.92
CA PHE A 253 2.37 -14.88 -1.61
C PHE A 253 2.06 -14.59 -0.15
N THR A 254 1.21 -15.38 0.50
CA THR A 254 0.98 -15.29 1.94
C THR A 254 2.23 -15.65 2.73
N ALA A 255 2.92 -16.74 2.38
CA ALA A 255 4.17 -17.12 3.03
C ALA A 255 5.24 -16.01 2.91
N LEU A 256 5.39 -15.42 1.70
CA LEU A 256 6.28 -14.28 1.46
C LEU A 256 5.85 -13.02 2.26
N GLY A 257 4.54 -12.79 2.40
CA GLY A 257 3.99 -11.70 3.21
C GLY A 257 4.27 -11.88 4.71
N LEU A 258 4.12 -13.10 5.24
CA LEU A 258 4.42 -13.45 6.62
C LEU A 258 5.90 -13.27 6.97
N ILE A 259 6.81 -13.57 6.05
CA ILE A 259 8.24 -13.23 6.20
C ILE A 259 8.39 -11.73 6.48
N GLY A 260 7.67 -10.88 5.75
CA GLY A 260 7.66 -9.43 5.98
C GLY A 260 7.19 -9.04 7.37
N VAL A 261 6.09 -9.66 7.84
CA VAL A 261 5.54 -9.41 9.19
C VAL A 261 6.55 -9.80 10.28
N VAL A 262 7.18 -10.98 10.16
CA VAL A 262 8.16 -11.47 11.13
C VAL A 262 9.43 -10.60 11.15
N LEU A 263 9.87 -10.14 9.98
CA LEU A 263 11.11 -9.36 9.85
C LEU A 263 10.95 -7.89 10.19
N ILE A 264 9.74 -7.33 10.30
CA ILE A 264 9.55 -5.89 10.52
C ILE A 264 10.20 -5.40 11.81
N TRP A 265 10.08 -6.17 12.88
CA TRP A 265 10.63 -5.80 14.18
C TRP A 265 12.18 -5.91 14.22
N PRO A 266 12.81 -7.04 13.80
CA PRO A 266 14.26 -7.10 13.66
C PRO A 266 14.83 -6.05 12.68
N ALA A 267 14.12 -5.74 11.59
CA ALA A 267 14.54 -4.72 10.62
C ALA A 267 14.56 -3.32 11.23
N GLY A 268 13.56 -2.98 12.05
CA GLY A 268 13.54 -1.71 12.79
C GLY A 268 14.72 -1.60 13.75
N LEU A 269 14.95 -2.62 14.56
CA LEU A 269 16.10 -2.67 15.50
C LEU A 269 17.45 -2.58 14.77
N ALA A 270 17.61 -3.28 13.65
CA ALA A 270 18.82 -3.22 12.85
C ALA A 270 19.03 -1.81 12.26
N THR A 271 17.98 -1.19 11.76
CA THR A 271 18.03 0.17 11.20
C THR A 271 18.44 1.20 12.26
N ASP A 272 17.94 1.07 13.49
CA ASP A 272 18.27 1.97 14.60
C ASP A 272 19.70 1.74 15.11
N ARG A 273 20.17 0.47 15.17
CA ARG A 273 21.49 0.12 15.70
C ARG A 273 22.63 0.35 14.71
N PHE A 274 22.46 0.02 13.44
CA PHE A 274 23.53 0.05 12.42
C PHE A 274 23.47 1.30 11.53
N GLY A 275 22.41 2.09 11.63
CA GLY A 275 22.18 3.29 10.82
C GLY A 275 21.49 2.99 9.48
N ARG A 276 20.85 4.02 8.92
CA ARG A 276 19.96 3.94 7.76
C ARG A 276 20.68 3.46 6.49
N LYS A 277 21.81 4.09 6.14
CA LYS A 277 22.60 3.79 4.93
C LYS A 277 23.18 2.38 4.95
N THR A 278 23.66 1.94 6.10
CA THR A 278 24.27 0.62 6.30
C THR A 278 23.28 -0.52 6.06
N ILE A 279 21.98 -0.27 6.28
CA ILE A 279 20.92 -1.27 6.02
C ILE A 279 20.43 -1.19 4.59
N ILE A 280 20.23 0.00 4.01
CA ILE A 280 19.66 0.19 2.68
C ILE A 280 20.51 -0.48 1.60
N VAL A 281 21.85 -0.30 1.62
CA VAL A 281 22.72 -0.78 0.54
C VAL A 281 22.76 -2.32 0.47
N PRO A 282 23.07 -3.09 1.54
CA PRO A 282 23.07 -4.54 1.47
C PRO A 282 21.70 -5.14 1.14
N THR A 283 20.63 -4.54 1.66
CA THR A 283 19.28 -5.07 1.41
C THR A 283 18.80 -4.76 -0.01
N ALA A 284 19.16 -3.62 -0.59
CA ALA A 284 18.92 -3.34 -2.01
C ALA A 284 19.70 -4.33 -2.91
N THR A 285 20.96 -4.65 -2.56
CA THR A 285 21.73 -5.69 -3.23
C THR A 285 21.07 -7.05 -3.13
N LEU A 286 20.55 -7.40 -1.95
CA LEU A 286 19.82 -8.65 -1.72
C LEU A 286 18.56 -8.75 -2.61
N ILE A 287 17.81 -7.65 -2.76
CA ILE A 287 16.66 -7.57 -3.67
C ILE A 287 17.13 -7.79 -5.12
N ALA A 288 18.17 -7.08 -5.56
CA ALA A 288 18.67 -7.16 -6.93
C ALA A 288 19.15 -8.58 -7.28
N VAL A 289 19.93 -9.21 -6.39
CA VAL A 289 20.40 -10.60 -6.57
C VAL A 289 19.22 -11.56 -6.58
N GLY A 290 18.27 -11.41 -5.66
CA GLY A 290 17.06 -12.24 -5.62
C GLY A 290 16.24 -12.17 -6.90
N ILE A 291 16.05 -10.96 -7.46
CA ILE A 291 15.37 -10.79 -8.75
C ILE A 291 16.22 -11.31 -9.92
N GLY A 292 17.55 -11.16 -9.87
CA GLY A 292 18.46 -11.79 -10.84
C GLY A 292 18.33 -13.31 -10.87
N ILE A 293 18.20 -13.95 -9.70
CA ILE A 293 17.93 -15.40 -9.60
C ILE A 293 16.57 -15.74 -10.21
N VAL A 294 15.51 -14.98 -9.90
CA VAL A 294 14.19 -15.18 -10.50
C VAL A 294 14.23 -15.11 -12.02
N ALA A 295 15.01 -14.16 -12.58
CA ALA A 295 15.10 -13.96 -14.03
C ALA A 295 15.78 -15.12 -14.79
N VAL A 296 16.65 -15.90 -14.13
CA VAL A 296 17.40 -17.01 -14.75
C VAL A 296 16.96 -18.37 -14.19
N ALA A 297 15.93 -18.43 -13.39
CA ALA A 297 15.49 -19.65 -12.72
C ALA A 297 14.73 -20.57 -13.69
N ASP A 298 15.31 -21.73 -13.99
CA ASP A 298 14.67 -22.78 -14.81
C ASP A 298 13.90 -23.80 -13.96
N THR A 299 13.98 -23.73 -12.63
CA THR A 299 13.32 -24.63 -11.70
C THR A 299 12.54 -23.87 -10.64
N LEU A 300 11.39 -24.41 -10.26
CA LEU A 300 10.52 -23.81 -9.25
C LEU A 300 11.24 -23.57 -7.90
N PRO A 301 12.06 -24.50 -7.34
CA PRO A 301 12.78 -24.24 -6.09
C PRO A 301 13.74 -23.06 -6.18
N LEU A 302 14.47 -22.92 -7.29
CA LEU A 302 15.39 -21.80 -7.51
C LEU A 302 14.61 -20.46 -7.65
N PHE A 303 13.49 -20.49 -8.35
CA PHE A 303 12.59 -19.34 -8.49
C PHE A 303 12.06 -18.88 -7.13
N ILE A 304 11.55 -19.81 -6.29
CA ILE A 304 11.06 -19.52 -4.94
C ILE A 304 12.20 -19.00 -4.04
N ALA A 305 13.42 -19.55 -4.15
CA ALA A 305 14.58 -19.06 -3.41
C ALA A 305 14.89 -17.61 -3.75
N GLY A 306 14.91 -17.23 -5.04
CA GLY A 306 15.11 -15.87 -5.51
C GLY A 306 14.01 -14.93 -5.00
N LEU A 307 12.73 -15.34 -5.07
CA LEU A 307 11.61 -14.57 -4.54
C LEU A 307 11.72 -14.36 -3.03
N THR A 308 12.06 -15.41 -2.28
CA THR A 308 12.22 -15.35 -0.82
C THR A 308 13.34 -14.38 -0.46
N MET A 309 14.48 -14.47 -1.15
CA MET A 309 15.61 -13.57 -0.97
C MET A 309 15.22 -12.11 -1.23
N SER A 310 14.51 -11.84 -2.32
CA SER A 310 13.98 -10.51 -2.64
C SER A 310 12.96 -10.03 -1.60
N ALA A 311 12.08 -10.91 -1.10
CA ALA A 311 11.10 -10.60 -0.06
C ALA A 311 11.77 -10.23 1.27
N VAL A 312 12.79 -10.98 1.69
CA VAL A 312 13.61 -10.68 2.89
C VAL A 312 14.27 -9.31 2.74
N GLY A 313 14.95 -9.06 1.62
CA GLY A 313 15.58 -7.77 1.33
C GLY A 313 14.58 -6.62 1.41
N SER A 314 13.43 -6.75 0.75
CA SER A 314 12.38 -5.72 0.73
C SER A 314 11.78 -5.46 2.12
N SER A 315 11.64 -6.50 2.95
CA SER A 315 11.10 -6.38 4.30
C SER A 315 12.03 -5.63 5.24
N ILE A 316 13.33 -5.86 5.12
CA ILE A 316 14.35 -5.18 5.93
C ILE A 316 14.55 -3.73 5.45
N THR A 317 14.53 -3.49 4.13
CA THR A 317 14.65 -2.13 3.57
C THR A 317 13.44 -1.26 3.94
N GLY A 318 12.24 -1.84 4.04
CA GLY A 318 10.95 -1.13 4.10
C GLY A 318 10.89 0.12 5.00
N PRO A 319 11.26 0.06 6.29
CA PRO A 319 11.20 1.23 7.18
C PRO A 319 12.34 2.23 6.99
N ALA A 320 13.51 1.81 6.46
CA ALA A 320 14.73 2.61 6.45
C ALA A 320 14.65 3.87 5.57
N PRO A 321 14.12 3.86 4.32
CA PRO A 321 14.01 5.05 3.49
C PRO A 321 13.10 6.12 4.09
N ALA A 322 11.95 5.73 4.64
CA ALA A 322 11.02 6.65 5.28
C ALA A 322 11.64 7.31 6.51
N ALA A 323 12.35 6.54 7.34
CA ALA A 323 13.07 7.06 8.50
C ALA A 323 14.19 8.02 8.09
N TYR A 324 14.94 7.68 7.02
CA TYR A 324 16.02 8.55 6.52
C TYR A 324 15.46 9.89 5.98
N VAL A 325 14.35 9.86 5.26
CA VAL A 325 13.66 11.08 4.81
C VAL A 325 13.21 11.95 5.99
N ALA A 326 12.69 11.33 7.06
CA ALA A 326 12.30 12.05 8.26
C ALA A 326 13.49 12.68 8.99
N ASP A 327 14.67 12.05 8.93
CA ASP A 327 15.92 12.59 9.51
C ASP A 327 16.51 13.74 8.68
N LEU A 328 16.32 13.74 7.35
CA LEU A 328 16.80 14.80 6.45
C LEU A 328 15.93 16.07 6.51
N ALA A 329 14.67 15.95 6.91
CA ALA A 329 13.74 17.07 6.94
C ALA A 329 13.74 17.78 8.30
N THR A 330 13.69 19.12 8.28
CA THR A 330 13.43 19.93 9.47
C THR A 330 12.01 19.67 9.98
N GLU A 331 11.72 20.01 11.25
CA GLU A 331 10.42 19.71 11.88
C GLU A 331 9.23 20.27 11.08
N ASP A 332 9.37 21.48 10.58
CA ASP A 332 8.40 22.19 9.74
C ASP A 332 8.26 21.60 8.32
N GLN A 333 9.29 20.92 7.80
CA GLN A 333 9.32 20.31 6.47
C GLN A 333 8.95 18.83 6.46
N ARG A 334 8.90 18.15 7.61
CA ARG A 334 8.66 16.69 7.71
C ARG A 334 7.41 16.23 6.99
N GLY A 335 6.32 16.99 7.11
CA GLY A 335 5.06 16.67 6.42
C GLY A 335 5.19 16.68 4.89
N ALA A 336 5.86 17.73 4.37
CA ALA A 336 6.12 17.86 2.93
C ALA A 336 7.09 16.79 2.41
N ALA A 337 8.15 16.51 3.17
CA ALA A 337 9.14 15.47 2.83
C ALA A 337 8.51 14.09 2.77
N MET A 338 7.66 13.73 3.73
CA MET A 338 6.95 12.45 3.73
C MET A 338 5.89 12.37 2.62
N GLY A 339 5.27 13.49 2.26
CA GLY A 339 4.37 13.57 1.11
C GLY A 339 5.10 13.28 -0.22
N LEU A 340 6.24 13.94 -0.45
CA LEU A 340 7.10 13.70 -1.61
C LEU A 340 7.66 12.27 -1.64
N TYR A 341 8.10 11.74 -0.48
CA TYR A 341 8.56 10.36 -0.37
C TYR A 341 7.47 9.34 -0.78
N ARG A 342 6.23 9.55 -0.33
CA ARG A 342 5.10 8.69 -0.75
C ARG A 342 4.85 8.77 -2.26
N THR A 343 5.01 9.95 -2.85
CA THR A 343 4.91 10.13 -4.30
C THR A 343 5.91 9.24 -5.05
N PHE A 344 7.17 9.14 -4.57
CA PHE A 344 8.16 8.20 -5.16
C PHE A 344 7.74 6.73 -5.05
N GLY A 345 6.97 6.36 -4.03
CA GLY A 345 6.44 5.00 -3.88
C GLY A 345 5.18 4.70 -4.69
N ASP A 346 4.49 5.72 -5.17
CA ASP A 346 3.27 5.59 -5.98
C ASP A 346 3.56 5.74 -7.51
N ILE A 347 4.82 6.12 -7.90
CA ILE A 347 5.34 6.12 -9.27
C ILE A 347 5.77 4.69 -9.67
#